data_80f15026f06621b464334af17ef51c9c
#
_entry.id   80f15026f06621b464334af17ef51c9c
#
_cell.length_a   1.000
_cell.length_b   1.000
_cell.length_c   1.000
_cell.angle_alpha   90.00
_cell.angle_beta   90.00
_cell.angle_gamma   90.00
#
_symmetry.space_group_name_H-M   'P 1'
#
loop_
_entity.id
_entity.type
_entity.pdbx_description
1 polymer ?
#
loop_
_entity_poly.entity_id
_entity_poly.type
_entity_poly.pdbx_seq_one_letter_code
_entity_poly.pdbx_strand_id
1 'polypeptide(L)'
;MVYPKHVFITEVGPRDGLQMEKQVLSTNQKVRLIKSLVKAGVRAVQVASFVHPGKVPQMADAEAVIDALPPTDTVEFSALTLNRKGMERACRTPIQWIEVSLSASEEQSLSNSGMSVEEALAEAAAMIDLAKQKGRKLRGSIQCSFGCVHECEIEVSQV
;
A
#
# COMPACT_ATOMS: atom_id res chain seq x y z
N MET A 1 -14.49 23.43 14.90
CA MET A 1 -13.64 22.65 13.98
C MET A 1 -13.78 23.24 12.59
N VAL A 2 -12.67 23.56 11.89
CA VAL A 2 -12.72 24.03 10.50
C VAL A 2 -12.32 22.87 9.62
N TYR A 3 -13.27 22.35 8.83
CA TYR A 3 -13.00 21.28 7.87
C TYR A 3 -12.32 21.83 6.60
N PRO A 4 -11.45 21.05 5.95
CA PRO A 4 -10.86 21.44 4.68
C PRO A 4 -11.92 21.60 3.60
N LYS A 5 -11.76 22.60 2.72
CA LYS A 5 -12.69 22.84 1.60
C LYS A 5 -12.58 21.78 0.50
N HIS A 6 -11.43 21.11 0.40
CA HIS A 6 -11.15 20.09 -0.59
C HIS A 6 -10.43 18.91 0.08
N VAL A 7 -10.69 17.71 -0.40
CA VAL A 7 -10.01 16.47 0.00
C VAL A 7 -9.47 15.78 -1.24
N PHE A 8 -8.36 15.07 -1.05
CA PHE A 8 -7.76 14.23 -2.07
C PHE A 8 -8.14 12.77 -1.78
N ILE A 9 -8.71 12.09 -2.76
CA ILE A 9 -9.20 10.71 -2.61
C ILE A 9 -8.28 9.78 -3.35
N THR A 10 -7.76 8.76 -2.66
CA THR A 10 -7.05 7.64 -3.26
C THR A 10 -7.98 6.42 -3.35
N GLU A 11 -8.18 5.91 -4.55
CA GLU A 11 -8.94 4.69 -4.78
C GLU A 11 -8.07 3.47 -4.46
N VAL A 12 -8.53 2.64 -3.55
CA VAL A 12 -7.80 1.44 -3.06
C VAL A 12 -8.44 0.11 -3.49
N GLY A 13 -9.57 0.14 -4.16
CA GLY A 13 -10.29 -1.05 -4.64
C GLY A 13 -9.44 -2.00 -5.47
N PRO A 14 -8.56 -1.53 -6.40
CA PRO A 14 -7.68 -2.40 -7.16
C PRO A 14 -6.63 -3.14 -6.31
N ARG A 15 -6.31 -2.66 -5.11
CA ARG A 15 -5.44 -3.34 -4.14
C ARG A 15 -6.24 -3.96 -3.01
N ASP A 16 -6.81 -3.15 -2.14
CA ASP A 16 -7.46 -3.60 -0.91
C ASP A 16 -8.74 -4.39 -1.19
N GLY A 17 -9.58 -3.87 -2.06
CA GLY A 17 -10.80 -4.56 -2.47
C GLY A 17 -10.50 -5.92 -3.10
N LEU A 18 -9.58 -5.97 -4.06
CA LEU A 18 -9.24 -7.24 -4.72
C LEU A 18 -8.53 -8.25 -3.81
N GLN A 19 -7.83 -7.80 -2.76
CA GLN A 19 -7.25 -8.71 -1.77
C GLN A 19 -8.30 -9.53 -1.01
N MET A 20 -9.50 -8.98 -0.82
CA MET A 20 -10.61 -9.61 -0.11
C MET A 20 -11.42 -10.56 -1.00
N GLU A 21 -11.21 -10.53 -2.32
CA GLU A 21 -11.95 -11.37 -3.25
C GLU A 21 -11.40 -12.80 -3.28
N LYS A 22 -12.32 -13.78 -3.36
CA LYS A 22 -11.95 -15.19 -3.50
C LYS A 22 -11.37 -15.50 -4.88
N GLN A 23 -11.85 -14.79 -5.89
CA GLN A 23 -11.41 -14.97 -7.28
C GLN A 23 -10.21 -14.10 -7.58
N VAL A 24 -9.12 -14.72 -8.02
CA VAL A 24 -7.93 -14.00 -8.50
C VAL A 24 -8.20 -13.50 -9.92
N LEU A 25 -8.19 -12.17 -10.10
CA LEU A 25 -8.28 -11.57 -11.42
C LEU A 25 -6.95 -11.68 -12.17
N SER A 26 -7.02 -11.86 -13.48
CA SER A 26 -5.84 -11.80 -14.34
C SER A 26 -5.26 -10.37 -14.37
N THR A 27 -3.96 -10.26 -14.66
CA THR A 27 -3.27 -8.97 -14.85
C THR A 27 -4.02 -8.05 -15.81
N ASN A 28 -4.50 -8.56 -16.94
CA ASN A 28 -5.25 -7.78 -17.92
C ASN A 28 -6.58 -7.22 -17.35
N GLN A 29 -7.28 -7.99 -16.51
CA GLN A 29 -8.51 -7.54 -15.87
C GLN A 29 -8.23 -6.43 -14.86
N LYS A 30 -7.17 -6.54 -14.04
CA LYS A 30 -6.74 -5.52 -13.09
C LYS A 30 -6.34 -4.24 -13.82
N VAL A 31 -5.51 -4.32 -14.85
CA VAL A 31 -5.09 -3.18 -15.66
C VAL A 31 -6.29 -2.49 -16.31
N ARG A 32 -7.25 -3.26 -16.83
CA ARG A 32 -8.50 -2.69 -17.38
C ARG A 32 -9.33 -1.98 -16.34
N LEU A 33 -9.46 -2.55 -15.12
CA LEU A 33 -10.14 -1.89 -14.01
C LEU A 33 -9.47 -0.55 -13.67
N ILE A 34 -8.16 -0.53 -13.47
CA ILE A 34 -7.40 0.69 -13.15
C ILE A 34 -7.56 1.75 -14.23
N LYS A 35 -7.44 1.37 -15.51
CA LYS A 35 -7.65 2.28 -16.64
C LYS A 35 -9.08 2.85 -16.69
N SER A 36 -10.08 2.06 -16.31
CA SER A 36 -11.47 2.51 -16.24
C SER A 36 -11.70 3.52 -15.13
N LEU A 37 -11.08 3.33 -13.96
CA LEU A 37 -11.11 4.28 -12.84
C LEU A 37 -10.45 5.62 -13.24
N VAL A 38 -9.30 5.56 -13.87
CA VAL A 38 -8.61 6.75 -14.39
C VAL A 38 -9.48 7.48 -15.43
N LYS A 39 -10.12 6.77 -16.35
CA LYS A 39 -11.05 7.34 -17.34
C LYS A 39 -12.28 7.97 -16.67
N ALA A 40 -12.72 7.42 -15.54
CA ALA A 40 -13.81 7.99 -14.74
C ALA A 40 -13.42 9.24 -13.93
N GLY A 41 -12.15 9.67 -13.98
CA GLY A 41 -11.66 10.87 -13.34
C GLY A 41 -10.92 10.67 -12.02
N VAL A 42 -10.66 9.41 -11.60
CA VAL A 42 -9.86 9.13 -10.41
C VAL A 42 -8.42 9.58 -10.65
N ARG A 43 -7.84 10.31 -9.69
CA ARG A 43 -6.50 10.93 -9.80
C ARG A 43 -5.44 10.27 -8.93
N ALA A 44 -5.82 9.40 -8.00
CA ALA A 44 -4.89 8.59 -7.22
C ALA A 44 -5.44 7.17 -7.07
N VAL A 45 -4.62 6.17 -7.38
CA VAL A 45 -5.00 4.76 -7.32
C VAL A 45 -3.89 3.95 -6.68
N GLN A 46 -4.22 3.20 -5.63
CA GLN A 46 -3.33 2.18 -5.08
C GLN A 46 -3.52 0.90 -5.91
N VAL A 47 -2.55 0.60 -6.77
CA VAL A 47 -2.70 -0.39 -7.86
C VAL A 47 -2.29 -1.80 -7.48
N ALA A 48 -1.45 -1.95 -6.44
CA ALA A 48 -0.91 -3.25 -6.04
C ALA A 48 -0.35 -3.23 -4.60
N SER A 49 0.02 -4.40 -4.08
CA SER A 49 0.87 -4.54 -2.90
C SER A 49 1.98 -5.56 -3.14
N PHE A 50 3.17 -5.26 -2.61
CA PHE A 50 4.34 -6.14 -2.67
C PHE A 50 4.43 -7.02 -1.42
N VAL A 51 3.40 -7.82 -1.21
CA VAL A 51 3.28 -8.81 -0.13
C VAL A 51 3.74 -10.18 -0.61
N HIS A 52 3.83 -11.14 0.33
CA HIS A 52 4.19 -12.51 -0.02
C HIS A 52 3.10 -13.15 -0.88
N PRO A 53 3.41 -13.63 -2.11
CA PRO A 53 2.38 -14.13 -3.04
C PRO A 53 1.61 -15.36 -2.53
N GLY A 54 2.23 -16.16 -1.67
CA GLY A 54 1.54 -17.28 -1.03
C GLY A 54 0.53 -16.87 0.06
N LYS A 55 0.69 -15.66 0.65
CA LYS A 55 -0.29 -15.11 1.60
C LYS A 55 -1.41 -14.36 0.89
N VAL A 56 -1.09 -13.66 -0.20
CA VAL A 56 -2.05 -12.86 -0.98
C VAL A 56 -1.86 -13.16 -2.48
N PRO A 57 -2.42 -14.28 -2.97
CA PRO A 57 -2.31 -14.66 -4.38
C PRO A 57 -2.86 -13.60 -5.34
N GLN A 58 -3.85 -12.81 -4.88
CA GLN A 58 -4.46 -11.73 -5.65
C GLN A 58 -3.44 -10.64 -6.04
N MET A 59 -2.31 -10.52 -5.33
CA MET A 59 -1.28 -9.50 -5.58
C MET A 59 0.04 -10.11 -6.10
N ALA A 60 0.03 -11.38 -6.49
CA ALA A 60 1.24 -12.08 -6.94
C ALA A 60 1.86 -11.50 -8.22
N ASP A 61 1.07 -10.81 -9.03
CA ASP A 61 1.45 -10.19 -10.31
C ASP A 61 1.65 -8.66 -10.22
N ALA A 62 1.98 -8.14 -9.04
CA ALA A 62 2.12 -6.70 -8.80
C ALA A 62 3.03 -5.99 -9.80
N GLU A 63 4.20 -6.55 -10.10
CA GLU A 63 5.15 -6.03 -11.09
C GLU A 63 4.52 -5.94 -12.49
N ALA A 64 3.88 -7.03 -12.93
CA ALA A 64 3.27 -7.09 -14.25
C ALA A 64 2.09 -6.11 -14.40
N VAL A 65 1.31 -5.89 -13.35
CA VAL A 65 0.25 -4.87 -13.33
C VAL A 65 0.85 -3.49 -13.50
N ILE A 66 1.89 -3.15 -12.73
CA ILE A 66 2.52 -1.82 -12.75
C ILE A 66 3.18 -1.57 -14.12
N ASP A 67 3.90 -2.54 -14.67
CA ASP A 67 4.60 -2.43 -15.97
C ASP A 67 3.61 -2.25 -17.14
N ALA A 68 2.38 -2.76 -17.02
CA ALA A 68 1.33 -2.61 -18.03
C ALA A 68 0.52 -1.30 -17.93
N LEU A 69 0.78 -0.47 -16.91
CA LEU A 69 0.16 0.84 -16.77
C LEU A 69 0.90 1.88 -17.63
N PRO A 70 0.19 2.82 -18.26
CA PRO A 70 0.82 3.89 -18.99
C PRO A 70 1.56 4.85 -18.04
N PRO A 71 2.72 5.37 -18.42
CA PRO A 71 3.35 6.47 -17.70
C PRO A 71 2.39 7.68 -17.70
N THR A 72 2.32 8.38 -16.58
CA THR A 72 1.41 9.52 -16.41
C THR A 72 1.94 10.49 -15.37
N ASP A 73 1.74 11.79 -15.62
CA ASP A 73 2.01 12.87 -14.68
C ASP A 73 0.71 13.43 -14.05
N THR A 74 -0.45 12.92 -14.48
CA THR A 74 -1.77 13.41 -14.05
C THR A 74 -2.48 12.49 -13.06
N VAL A 75 -1.97 11.27 -12.87
CA VAL A 75 -2.52 10.27 -11.96
C VAL A 75 -1.41 9.73 -11.08
N GLU A 76 -1.64 9.71 -9.78
CA GLU A 76 -0.73 9.09 -8.81
C GLU A 76 -1.02 7.59 -8.72
N PHE A 77 -0.11 6.77 -9.22
CA PHE A 77 -0.13 5.33 -8.94
C PHE A 77 0.75 5.02 -7.74
N SER A 78 0.18 4.31 -6.77
CA SER A 78 0.89 3.87 -5.57
C SER A 78 0.82 2.36 -5.38
N ALA A 79 1.77 1.82 -4.63
CA ALA A 79 1.78 0.43 -4.22
C ALA A 79 2.19 0.30 -2.75
N LEU A 80 1.55 -0.64 -2.04
CA LEU A 80 1.82 -0.90 -0.63
C LEU A 80 3.01 -1.83 -0.44
N THR A 81 3.83 -1.55 0.55
CA THR A 81 4.92 -2.42 1.03
C THR A 81 4.88 -2.56 2.55
N LEU A 82 5.17 -3.76 3.05
CA LEU A 82 5.17 -4.06 4.49
C LEU A 82 6.54 -4.50 5.02
N ASN A 83 7.53 -4.67 4.15
CA ASN A 83 8.88 -5.08 4.52
C ASN A 83 9.89 -4.71 3.43
N ARG A 84 11.19 -4.81 3.76
CA ARG A 84 12.31 -4.48 2.87
C ARG A 84 12.29 -5.25 1.56
N LYS A 85 11.97 -6.54 1.59
CA LYS A 85 11.89 -7.38 0.39
C LYS A 85 10.81 -6.89 -0.59
N GLY A 86 9.66 -6.48 -0.06
CA GLY A 86 8.60 -5.82 -0.84
C GLY A 86 9.05 -4.48 -1.40
N MET A 87 9.74 -3.67 -0.59
CA MET A 87 10.31 -2.38 -1.01
C MET A 87 11.33 -2.55 -2.14
N GLU A 88 12.25 -3.52 -2.05
CA GLU A 88 13.21 -3.81 -3.11
C GLU A 88 12.53 -4.18 -4.43
N ARG A 89 11.46 -5.00 -4.37
CA ARG A 89 10.65 -5.35 -5.54
C ARG A 89 9.97 -4.11 -6.12
N ALA A 90 9.32 -3.30 -5.29
CA ALA A 90 8.67 -2.06 -5.72
C ALA A 90 9.65 -1.10 -6.39
N CYS A 91 10.84 -0.93 -5.84
CA CYS A 91 11.87 -0.05 -6.40
C CYS A 91 12.41 -0.48 -7.78
N ARG A 92 12.19 -1.74 -8.19
CA ARG A 92 12.56 -2.22 -9.53
C ARG A 92 11.51 -1.92 -10.60
N THR A 93 10.29 -1.53 -10.21
CA THR A 93 9.19 -1.17 -11.11
C THR A 93 9.17 0.34 -11.37
N PRO A 94 8.43 0.82 -12.38
CA PRO A 94 8.27 2.26 -12.63
C PRO A 94 7.31 2.95 -11.66
N ILE A 95 6.83 2.29 -10.58
CA ILE A 95 5.93 2.91 -9.61
C ILE A 95 6.57 4.15 -8.99
N GLN A 96 5.83 5.26 -8.92
CA GLN A 96 6.36 6.52 -8.39
C GLN A 96 6.16 6.63 -6.87
N TRP A 97 4.98 6.26 -6.39
CA TRP A 97 4.61 6.33 -4.99
C TRP A 97 4.65 4.96 -4.34
N ILE A 98 5.37 4.84 -3.23
CA ILE A 98 5.39 3.63 -2.43
C ILE A 98 4.83 3.96 -1.04
N GLU A 99 3.88 3.16 -0.60
CA GLU A 99 3.27 3.29 0.70
C GLU A 99 3.93 2.32 1.67
N VAL A 100 4.42 2.87 2.78
CA VAL A 100 4.95 2.11 3.92
C VAL A 100 3.91 2.15 5.01
N SER A 101 3.44 0.99 5.46
CA SER A 101 2.42 0.88 6.49
C SER A 101 2.92 0.05 7.65
N LEU A 102 2.64 0.52 8.86
CA LEU A 102 2.84 -0.19 10.12
C LEU A 102 1.60 -0.07 10.99
N SER A 103 1.51 -0.84 12.06
CA SER A 103 0.38 -0.81 13.00
C SER A 103 0.80 -0.21 14.33
N ALA A 104 -0.11 0.52 14.99
CA ALA A 104 0.05 0.93 16.38
C ALA A 104 -0.32 -0.19 17.38
N SER A 105 -1.06 -1.22 16.91
CA SER A 105 -1.43 -2.39 17.70
C SER A 105 -0.35 -3.47 17.59
N GLU A 106 0.13 -3.96 18.73
CA GLU A 106 1.14 -5.03 18.78
C GLU A 106 0.58 -6.34 18.22
N GLU A 107 -0.65 -6.69 18.56
CA GLU A 107 -1.30 -7.92 18.10
C GLU A 107 -1.54 -7.89 16.58
N GLN A 108 -2.00 -6.76 16.06
CA GLN A 108 -2.18 -6.57 14.63
C GLN A 108 -0.85 -6.58 13.87
N SER A 109 0.21 -6.01 14.43
CA SER A 109 1.56 -6.02 13.84
C SER A 109 2.07 -7.44 13.70
N LEU A 110 2.03 -8.22 14.79
CA LEU A 110 2.42 -9.64 14.80
C LEU A 110 1.60 -10.48 13.81
N SER A 111 0.28 -10.29 13.79
CA SER A 111 -0.61 -11.04 12.90
C SER A 111 -0.37 -10.73 11.42
N ASN A 112 -0.17 -9.46 11.09
CA ASN A 112 -0.10 -8.98 9.71
C ASN A 112 1.31 -9.12 9.10
N SER A 113 2.31 -8.67 9.82
CA SER A 113 3.71 -8.64 9.34
C SER A 113 4.59 -9.73 9.97
N GLY A 114 4.23 -10.28 11.12
CA GLY A 114 5.04 -11.20 11.90
C GLY A 114 6.13 -10.50 12.70
N MET A 115 6.02 -9.19 12.92
CA MET A 115 6.96 -8.33 13.62
C MET A 115 6.26 -7.61 14.76
N SER A 116 6.97 -7.34 15.87
CA SER A 116 6.53 -6.40 16.90
C SER A 116 6.41 -4.99 16.30
N VAL A 117 5.73 -4.08 17.01
CA VAL A 117 5.66 -2.66 16.57
C VAL A 117 7.04 -2.04 16.49
N GLU A 118 7.93 -2.34 17.44
CA GLU A 118 9.31 -1.83 17.45
C GLU A 118 10.13 -2.36 16.25
N GLU A 119 10.04 -3.66 15.96
CA GLU A 119 10.67 -4.27 14.79
C GLU A 119 10.12 -3.70 13.48
N ALA A 120 8.81 -3.52 13.38
CA ALA A 120 8.15 -2.93 12.22
C ALA A 120 8.59 -1.47 12.00
N LEU A 121 8.77 -0.70 13.07
CA LEU A 121 9.27 0.68 13.00
C LEU A 121 10.73 0.74 12.51
N ALA A 122 11.60 -0.14 13.02
CA ALA A 122 12.97 -0.26 12.55
C ALA A 122 13.06 -0.68 11.07
N GLU A 123 12.22 -1.65 10.67
CA GLU A 123 12.13 -2.09 9.27
C GLU A 123 11.60 -0.97 8.36
N ALA A 124 10.59 -0.21 8.81
CA ALA A 124 10.06 0.94 8.08
C ALA A 124 11.12 2.02 7.84
N ALA A 125 11.96 2.32 8.83
CA ALA A 125 13.07 3.26 8.68
C ALA A 125 14.04 2.82 7.57
N ALA A 126 14.44 1.54 7.57
CA ALA A 126 15.31 0.99 6.53
C ALA A 126 14.66 0.98 5.13
N MET A 127 13.34 0.74 5.05
CA MET A 127 12.57 0.81 3.81
C MET A 127 12.52 2.25 3.27
N ILE A 128 12.32 3.24 4.13
CA ILE A 128 12.29 4.66 3.79
C ILE A 128 13.65 5.09 3.20
N ASP A 129 14.74 4.70 3.83
CA ASP A 129 16.09 5.03 3.36
C ASP A 129 16.37 4.42 1.99
N LEU A 130 16.01 3.15 1.78
CA LEU A 130 16.14 2.49 0.49
C LEU A 130 15.33 3.21 -0.61
N ALA A 131 14.09 3.54 -0.33
CA ALA A 131 13.21 4.21 -1.30
C ALA A 131 13.71 5.61 -1.66
N LYS A 132 14.21 6.39 -0.68
CA LYS A 132 14.84 7.69 -0.89
C LYS A 132 16.07 7.59 -1.78
N GLN A 133 16.95 6.60 -1.54
CA GLN A 133 18.12 6.33 -2.39
C GLN A 133 17.75 6.02 -3.84
N LYS A 134 16.57 5.44 -4.05
CA LYS A 134 16.03 5.11 -5.39
C LYS A 134 15.15 6.23 -5.98
N GLY A 135 15.08 7.40 -5.34
CA GLY A 135 14.31 8.55 -5.82
C GLY A 135 12.79 8.33 -5.82
N ARG A 136 12.29 7.42 -4.98
CA ARG A 136 10.85 7.13 -4.89
C ARG A 136 10.14 8.11 -3.96
N LYS A 137 8.91 8.45 -4.30
CA LYS A 137 8.02 9.20 -3.43
C LYS A 137 7.40 8.25 -2.40
N LEU A 138 7.27 8.71 -1.16
CA LEU A 138 6.82 7.89 -0.04
C LEU A 138 5.55 8.47 0.59
N ARG A 139 4.69 7.57 1.01
CA ARG A 139 3.56 7.85 1.90
C ARG A 139 3.61 6.88 3.07
N GLY A 140 3.57 7.40 4.30
CA GLY A 140 3.47 6.61 5.52
C GLY A 140 2.02 6.48 5.97
N SER A 141 1.65 5.33 6.56
CA SER A 141 0.38 5.15 7.26
C SER A 141 0.56 4.33 8.52
N ILE A 142 -0.18 4.71 9.57
CA ILE A 142 -0.25 3.97 10.82
C ILE A 142 -1.65 3.37 10.92
N GLN A 143 -1.71 2.05 10.90
CA GLN A 143 -2.96 1.30 11.05
C GLN A 143 -3.33 1.16 12.52
N CYS A 144 -4.59 0.91 12.81
CA CYS A 144 -5.13 0.71 14.17
C CYS A 144 -4.88 1.89 15.12
N SER A 145 -4.66 3.11 14.62
CA SER A 145 -4.37 4.30 15.44
C SER A 145 -5.47 4.66 16.45
N PHE A 146 -6.69 4.17 16.24
CA PHE A 146 -7.85 4.39 17.11
C PHE A 146 -8.36 3.12 17.79
N GLY A 147 -7.64 2.02 17.64
CA GLY A 147 -8.03 0.69 18.07
C GLY A 147 -8.34 -0.26 16.90
N CYS A 148 -8.53 -1.53 17.22
CA CYS A 148 -8.88 -2.59 16.27
C CYS A 148 -9.69 -3.70 16.97
N VAL A 149 -10.03 -4.76 16.24
CA VAL A 149 -10.79 -5.89 16.79
C VAL A 149 -10.05 -6.67 17.89
N HIS A 150 -8.75 -6.55 17.96
CA HIS A 150 -7.90 -7.22 18.94
C HIS A 150 -7.62 -6.33 20.14
N GLU A 151 -7.40 -5.03 19.91
CA GLU A 151 -7.11 -4.02 20.93
C GLU A 151 -8.13 -2.89 20.78
N CYS A 152 -9.09 -2.83 21.70
CA CYS A 152 -10.23 -1.92 21.59
C CYS A 152 -9.83 -0.43 21.61
N GLU A 153 -8.74 -0.10 22.27
CA GLU A 153 -8.26 1.27 22.45
C GLU A 153 -6.73 1.31 22.35
N ILE A 154 -6.21 2.26 21.58
CA ILE A 154 -4.78 2.53 21.45
C ILE A 154 -4.53 3.91 22.07
N GLU A 155 -3.60 3.97 23.00
CA GLU A 155 -3.22 5.23 23.64
C GLU A 155 -2.57 6.18 22.61
N VAL A 156 -2.92 7.46 22.66
CA VAL A 156 -2.39 8.49 21.73
C VAL A 156 -0.86 8.52 21.73
N SER A 157 -0.24 8.19 22.86
CA SER A 157 1.21 8.13 23.02
C SER A 157 1.89 6.99 22.26
N GLN A 158 1.11 5.99 21.77
CA GLN A 158 1.61 4.86 20.98
C GLN A 158 1.60 5.16 19.47
N VAL A 159 0.92 6.22 19.04
CA VAL A 159 0.77 6.65 17.65
C VAL A 159 1.72 7.79 17.32
#